data_453cfb49fb9b892cb6b8f7736a80dec0
#
_entry.id   453cfb49fb9b892cb6b8f7736a80dec0
#
_cell.length_a   1.000
_cell.length_b   1.000
_cell.length_c   1.000
_cell.angle_alpha   90.00
_cell.angle_beta   90.00
_cell.angle_gamma   90.00
#
_symmetry.space_group_name_H-M   'P 1'
#
loop_
_entity.id
_entity.type
_entity.pdbx_description
1 polymer ?
#
loop_
_entity_poly.entity_id
_entity_poly.type
_entity_poly.pdbx_seq_one_letter_code
_entity_poly.pdbx_strand_id
1 'polypeptide(L)'
;MGNKIMQETTPLVECSAFHRGMSVLEASLRNTEDSETIISGLLKGAAEFYGASRASVVEADWDLGIGVITYEWCKDGVPAQRDMLQCLPMEKFPRWRKALRANKPVVISDLQRLDNVYPYEAAFFREYGVTTLLAAP
;
A
#
# COMPACT_ATOMS: atom_id res chain seq x y z
N MET A 1 -10.03 -10.01 -18.48
CA MET A 1 -9.62 -8.61 -18.21
C MET A 1 -9.02 -8.41 -16.80
N GLY A 2 -9.47 -9.07 -15.78
CA GLY A 2 -8.84 -9.02 -14.44
C GLY A 2 -7.36 -9.42 -14.38
N ASN A 3 -6.92 -10.34 -15.23
CA ASN A 3 -5.51 -10.76 -15.31
C ASN A 3 -4.56 -9.70 -15.87
N LYS A 4 -5.05 -8.74 -16.64
CA LYS A 4 -4.19 -7.73 -17.27
C LYS A 4 -3.78 -6.61 -16.31
N ILE A 5 -4.60 -6.32 -15.30
CA ILE A 5 -4.28 -5.32 -14.27
C ILE A 5 -3.15 -5.83 -13.36
N MET A 6 -3.08 -7.16 -13.18
CA MET A 6 -2.04 -7.80 -12.36
C MET A 6 -0.75 -8.13 -13.13
N GLN A 7 -0.76 -8.05 -14.48
CA GLN A 7 0.40 -8.37 -15.32
C GLN A 7 1.28 -7.16 -15.67
N GLU A 8 0.79 -5.94 -15.45
CA GLU A 8 1.61 -4.72 -15.55
C GLU A 8 2.36 -4.45 -14.24
N THR A 9 2.79 -5.51 -13.56
CA THR A 9 3.58 -5.43 -12.35
C THR A 9 4.96 -4.92 -12.66
N THR A 10 5.46 -4.05 -11.81
CA THR A 10 6.85 -3.62 -11.68
C THR A 10 7.80 -4.77 -12.01
N PRO A 11 8.82 -4.56 -12.82
CA PRO A 11 9.79 -5.60 -13.14
C PRO A 11 10.32 -6.28 -11.88
N LEU A 12 10.44 -7.60 -11.91
CA LEU A 12 10.95 -8.40 -10.79
C LEU A 12 12.28 -7.89 -10.22
N VAL A 13 13.08 -7.25 -11.07
CA VAL A 13 14.35 -6.61 -10.69
C VAL A 13 14.14 -5.44 -9.75
N GLU A 14 13.13 -4.60 -9.98
CA GLU A 14 12.80 -3.47 -9.09
C GLU A 14 12.24 -3.95 -7.75
N CYS A 15 11.38 -4.97 -7.76
CA CYS A 15 10.91 -5.60 -6.54
C CYS A 15 12.05 -6.19 -5.71
N SER A 16 13.03 -6.83 -6.35
CA SER A 16 14.19 -7.40 -5.66
C SER A 16 15.13 -6.33 -5.08
N ALA A 17 15.28 -5.19 -5.76
CA ALA A 17 16.05 -4.06 -5.27
C ALA A 17 15.38 -3.41 -4.05
N PHE A 18 14.06 -3.27 -4.09
CA PHE A 18 13.27 -2.78 -2.97
C PHE A 18 13.40 -3.70 -1.75
N HIS A 19 13.23 -5.02 -1.93
CA HIS A 19 13.39 -5.99 -0.84
C HIS A 19 14.79 -5.97 -0.23
N ARG A 20 15.84 -5.80 -1.03
CA ARG A 20 17.21 -5.64 -0.53
C ARG A 20 17.37 -4.37 0.31
N GLY A 21 16.81 -3.24 -0.18
CA GLY A 21 16.79 -1.99 0.57
C GLY A 21 16.06 -2.11 1.90
N MET A 22 14.90 -2.77 1.91
CA MET A 22 14.12 -3.06 3.11
C MET A 22 14.90 -3.92 4.11
N SER A 23 15.59 -4.97 3.66
CA SER A 23 16.40 -5.84 4.53
C SER A 23 17.56 -5.10 5.20
N VAL A 24 18.22 -4.18 4.49
CA VAL A 24 19.26 -3.32 5.06
C VAL A 24 18.69 -2.39 6.12
N LEU A 25 17.53 -1.81 5.86
CA LEU A 25 16.83 -0.96 6.80
C LEU A 25 16.38 -1.74 8.03
N GLU A 26 15.76 -2.91 7.88
CA GLU A 26 15.39 -3.79 8.99
C GLU A 26 16.59 -4.15 9.88
N ALA A 27 17.76 -4.41 9.30
CA ALA A 27 18.98 -4.66 10.07
C ALA A 27 19.42 -3.44 10.88
N SER A 28 19.23 -2.23 10.34
CA SER A 28 19.51 -0.96 11.05
C SER A 28 18.49 -0.68 12.16
N LEU A 29 17.26 -1.19 12.04
CA LEU A 29 16.16 -1.00 12.99
C LEU A 29 16.35 -1.71 14.33
N ARG A 30 17.03 -2.81 14.34
CA ARG A 30 17.21 -3.63 15.56
C ARG A 30 17.99 -2.93 16.68
N ASN A 31 18.60 -1.79 16.38
CA ASN A 31 19.48 -1.04 17.29
C ASN A 31 18.92 0.32 17.74
N THR A 32 17.68 0.70 17.39
CA THR A 32 17.12 2.01 17.75
C THR A 32 15.84 1.87 18.55
N GLU A 33 15.70 2.74 19.57
CA GLU A 33 14.55 2.75 20.50
C GLU A 33 13.29 3.45 19.92
N ASP A 34 13.40 4.15 18.79
CA ASP A 34 12.29 4.92 18.20
C ASP A 34 11.77 4.25 16.91
N SER A 35 10.80 3.34 17.09
CA SER A 35 10.15 2.62 15.98
C SER A 35 9.39 3.55 15.03
N GLU A 36 8.87 4.67 15.49
CA GLU A 36 8.09 5.59 14.66
C GLU A 36 8.96 6.31 13.64
N THR A 37 10.10 6.84 14.06
CA THR A 37 11.09 7.47 13.17
C THR A 37 11.59 6.50 12.11
N ILE A 38 11.78 5.28 12.48
CA ILE A 38 12.28 4.22 11.62
C ILE A 38 11.26 3.87 10.54
N ILE A 39 10.01 3.59 10.95
CA ILE A 39 8.93 3.25 10.01
C ILE A 39 8.67 4.43 9.08
N SER A 40 8.67 5.66 9.59
CA SER A 40 8.55 6.86 8.77
C SER A 40 9.66 6.97 7.71
N GLY A 41 10.90 6.69 8.09
CA GLY A 41 12.04 6.63 7.16
C GLY A 41 11.89 5.56 6.08
N LEU A 42 11.40 4.37 6.46
CA LEU A 42 11.09 3.28 5.52
C LEU A 42 10.01 3.68 4.52
N LEU A 43 8.91 4.25 5.01
CA LEU A 43 7.81 4.68 4.17
C LEU A 43 8.23 5.79 3.20
N LYS A 44 9.04 6.75 3.67
CA LYS A 44 9.64 7.78 2.83
C LYS A 44 10.48 7.15 1.72
N GLY A 45 11.42 6.27 2.08
CA GLY A 45 12.30 5.60 1.11
C GLY A 45 11.51 4.79 0.07
N ALA A 46 10.47 4.07 0.50
CA ALA A 46 9.59 3.34 -0.40
C ALA A 46 8.84 4.29 -1.35
N ALA A 47 8.26 5.37 -0.81
CA ALA A 47 7.55 6.35 -1.61
C ALA A 47 8.46 7.02 -2.65
N GLU A 48 9.66 7.42 -2.26
CA GLU A 48 10.65 8.01 -3.16
C GLU A 48 11.09 7.03 -4.26
N PHE A 49 11.30 5.76 -3.91
CA PHE A 49 11.67 4.72 -4.88
C PHE A 49 10.60 4.50 -5.95
N TYR A 50 9.32 4.49 -5.58
CA TYR A 50 8.21 4.30 -6.49
C TYR A 50 7.67 5.60 -7.11
N GLY A 51 8.20 6.76 -6.72
CA GLY A 51 7.66 8.06 -7.12
C GLY A 51 6.25 8.32 -6.57
N ALA A 52 5.92 7.69 -5.43
CA ALA A 52 4.62 7.84 -4.81
C ALA A 52 4.52 9.14 -3.98
N SER A 53 3.32 9.68 -3.89
CA SER A 53 3.04 10.86 -3.07
C SER A 53 2.71 10.53 -1.62
N ARG A 54 2.41 9.27 -1.32
CA ARG A 54 2.06 8.77 0.00
C ARG A 54 2.48 7.31 0.17
N ALA A 55 2.88 6.94 1.37
CA ALA A 55 3.09 5.55 1.76
C ALA A 55 2.53 5.32 3.16
N SER A 56 1.93 4.17 3.39
CA SER A 56 1.31 3.85 4.67
C SER A 56 1.45 2.38 5.04
N VAL A 57 1.42 2.10 6.34
CA VAL A 57 1.22 0.77 6.89
C VAL A 57 -0.24 0.62 7.27
N VAL A 58 -0.87 -0.43 6.78
CA VAL A 58 -2.23 -0.81 7.13
C VAL A 58 -2.20 -2.13 7.88
N GLU A 59 -2.66 -2.12 9.11
CA GLU A 59 -2.92 -3.34 9.87
C GLU A 59 -4.35 -3.80 9.60
N ALA A 60 -4.51 -5.03 9.12
CA ALA A 60 -5.81 -5.57 8.75
C ALA A 60 -6.20 -6.73 9.68
N ASP A 61 -7.36 -6.59 10.31
CA ASP A 61 -8.06 -7.70 10.96
C ASP A 61 -9.04 -8.33 9.96
N TRP A 62 -8.66 -9.47 9.42
CA TRP A 62 -9.45 -10.15 8.38
C TRP A 62 -10.71 -10.84 8.92
N ASP A 63 -10.78 -11.10 10.22
CA ASP A 63 -11.93 -11.73 10.85
C ASP A 63 -12.99 -10.69 11.18
N LEU A 64 -12.57 -9.51 11.62
CA LEU A 64 -13.46 -8.36 11.80
C LEU A 64 -13.75 -7.62 10.49
N GLY A 65 -12.97 -7.86 9.42
CA GLY A 65 -13.15 -7.19 8.13
C GLY A 65 -12.78 -5.71 8.13
N ILE A 66 -11.88 -5.31 9.02
CA ILE A 66 -11.43 -3.91 9.15
C ILE A 66 -9.93 -3.76 8.96
N GLY A 67 -9.52 -2.59 8.50
CA GLY A 67 -8.12 -2.17 8.42
C GLY A 67 -7.93 -0.80 9.06
N VAL A 68 -6.75 -0.58 9.62
CA VAL A 68 -6.36 0.67 10.27
C VAL A 68 -5.05 1.15 9.69
N ILE A 69 -4.94 2.41 9.30
CA ILE A 69 -3.66 3.02 8.94
C ILE A 69 -2.92 3.36 10.24
N THR A 70 -1.85 2.62 10.53
CA THR A 70 -1.05 2.80 11.75
C THR A 70 0.08 3.79 11.56
N TYR A 71 0.71 3.77 10.39
CA TYR A 71 1.77 4.72 10.02
C TYR A 71 1.53 5.28 8.63
N GLU A 72 1.88 6.56 8.44
CA GLU A 72 1.75 7.23 7.15
C GLU A 72 2.87 8.23 6.96
N TRP A 73 3.43 8.24 5.75
CA TRP A 73 4.28 9.29 5.24
C TRP A 73 3.63 9.95 4.03
N CYS A 74 3.64 11.27 3.99
CA CYS A 74 3.14 12.06 2.86
C CYS A 74 4.21 13.01 2.35
N LYS A 75 4.26 13.15 1.02
CA LYS A 75 5.04 14.21 0.38
C LYS A 75 4.50 15.58 0.76
N ASP A 76 5.37 16.59 0.78
CA ASP A 76 4.97 17.98 1.08
C ASP A 76 3.80 18.42 0.19
N GLY A 77 2.78 19.00 0.80
CA GLY A 77 1.55 19.43 0.13
C GLY A 77 0.51 18.32 -0.11
N VAL A 78 0.81 17.07 0.24
CA VAL A 78 -0.16 15.96 0.16
C VAL A 78 -0.84 15.77 1.51
N PRO A 79 -2.17 15.86 1.58
CA PRO A 79 -2.89 15.72 2.84
C PRO A 79 -2.77 14.29 3.39
N ALA A 80 -2.59 14.20 4.71
CA ALA A 80 -2.61 12.93 5.42
C ALA A 80 -4.02 12.34 5.43
N GLN A 81 -4.12 11.01 5.41
CA GLN A 81 -5.38 10.27 5.44
C GLN A 81 -5.50 9.36 6.66
N ARG A 82 -4.44 9.21 7.43
CA ARG A 82 -4.39 8.33 8.60
C ARG A 82 -5.58 8.53 9.54
N ASP A 83 -5.87 9.78 9.91
CA ASP A 83 -6.94 10.07 10.87
C ASP A 83 -8.35 9.86 10.29
N MET A 84 -8.49 9.96 8.97
CA MET A 84 -9.77 9.76 8.29
C MET A 84 -10.06 8.29 8.00
N LEU A 85 -9.02 7.48 7.78
CA LEU A 85 -9.14 6.07 7.36
C LEU A 85 -8.77 5.12 8.51
N GLN A 86 -9.38 5.31 9.67
CA GLN A 86 -9.18 4.46 10.84
C GLN A 86 -10.10 3.22 10.88
N CYS A 87 -10.95 3.06 9.89
CA CYS A 87 -11.80 1.88 9.75
C CYS A 87 -12.02 1.56 8.26
N LEU A 88 -10.98 1.02 7.63
CA LEU A 88 -11.07 0.58 6.24
C LEU A 88 -11.97 -0.65 6.15
N PRO A 89 -13.00 -0.66 5.29
CA PRO A 89 -13.93 -1.78 5.17
C PRO A 89 -13.31 -2.92 4.34
N MET A 90 -12.37 -3.66 4.92
CA MET A 90 -11.59 -4.70 4.24
C MET A 90 -12.47 -5.84 3.68
N GLU A 91 -13.65 -6.04 4.25
CA GLU A 91 -14.65 -6.98 3.74
C GLU A 91 -15.14 -6.66 2.32
N LYS A 92 -15.11 -5.36 1.95
CA LYS A 92 -15.51 -4.89 0.63
C LYS A 92 -14.41 -4.99 -0.43
N PHE A 93 -13.23 -5.46 -0.02
CA PHE A 93 -12.07 -5.68 -0.89
C PHE A 93 -11.66 -7.17 -0.93
N PRO A 94 -12.54 -8.08 -1.39
CA PRO A 94 -12.30 -9.53 -1.28
C PRO A 94 -11.07 -10.01 -2.06
N ARG A 95 -10.73 -9.36 -3.19
CA ARG A 95 -9.52 -9.70 -3.94
C ARG A 95 -8.24 -9.34 -3.17
N TRP A 96 -8.27 -8.29 -2.35
CA TRP A 96 -7.16 -7.89 -1.49
C TRP A 96 -6.90 -8.94 -0.43
N ARG A 97 -7.96 -9.36 0.27
CA ARG A 97 -7.88 -10.45 1.26
C ARG A 97 -7.23 -11.69 0.66
N LYS A 98 -7.69 -12.10 -0.54
CA LYS A 98 -7.16 -13.27 -1.23
C LYS A 98 -5.68 -13.10 -1.61
N ALA A 99 -5.31 -11.96 -2.18
CA ALA A 99 -3.95 -11.70 -2.63
C ALA A 99 -2.97 -11.58 -1.46
N LEU A 100 -3.29 -10.71 -0.49
CA LEU A 100 -2.38 -10.43 0.64
C LEU A 100 -2.21 -11.64 1.55
N ARG A 101 -3.27 -12.43 1.80
CA ARG A 101 -3.13 -13.71 2.55
C ARG A 101 -2.33 -14.75 1.79
N ALA A 102 -2.26 -14.67 0.48
CA ALA A 102 -1.38 -15.51 -0.36
C ALA A 102 0.02 -14.93 -0.54
N ASN A 103 0.37 -13.90 0.22
CA ASN A 103 1.65 -13.19 0.13
C ASN A 103 1.92 -12.60 -1.27
N LYS A 104 0.86 -12.08 -1.90
CA LYS A 104 0.92 -11.46 -3.23
C LYS A 104 0.54 -10.00 -3.16
N PRO A 105 1.23 -9.11 -3.90
CA PRO A 105 0.89 -7.70 -3.94
C PRO A 105 -0.42 -7.45 -4.69
N VAL A 106 -1.06 -6.33 -4.36
CA VAL A 106 -2.18 -5.76 -5.13
C VAL A 106 -1.69 -4.50 -5.82
N VAL A 107 -1.85 -4.43 -7.13
CA VAL A 107 -1.45 -3.29 -7.94
C VAL A 107 -2.67 -2.69 -8.64
N ILE A 108 -2.78 -1.37 -8.56
CA ILE A 108 -3.74 -0.57 -9.32
C ILE A 108 -2.93 0.44 -10.13
N SER A 109 -2.80 0.20 -11.42
CA SER A 109 -2.09 1.09 -12.35
C SER A 109 -3.02 2.11 -13.01
N ASP A 110 -4.32 1.82 -13.07
CA ASP A 110 -5.32 2.64 -13.73
C ASP A 110 -6.70 2.42 -13.12
N LEU A 111 -7.24 3.46 -12.48
CA LEU A 111 -8.58 3.40 -11.88
C LEU A 111 -9.71 3.26 -12.89
N GLN A 112 -9.54 3.77 -14.13
CA GLN A 112 -10.58 3.64 -15.16
C GLN A 112 -10.80 2.18 -15.56
N ARG A 113 -9.72 1.42 -15.62
CA ARG A 113 -9.81 -0.03 -15.86
C ARG A 113 -10.43 -0.76 -14.69
N LEU A 114 -10.18 -0.28 -13.47
CA LEU A 114 -10.74 -0.85 -12.25
C LEU A 114 -12.26 -0.66 -12.17
N ASP A 115 -12.81 0.45 -12.66
CA ASP A 115 -14.24 0.75 -12.70
C ASP A 115 -15.07 -0.39 -13.32
N ASN A 116 -14.55 -1.00 -14.37
CA ASN A 116 -15.26 -2.05 -15.11
C ASN A 116 -15.28 -3.41 -14.38
N VAL A 117 -14.35 -3.64 -13.45
CA VAL A 117 -14.16 -4.95 -12.81
C VAL A 117 -14.48 -4.89 -11.32
N TYR A 118 -14.09 -3.80 -10.67
CA TYR A 118 -14.25 -3.57 -9.23
C TYR A 118 -14.73 -2.15 -8.96
N PRO A 119 -15.98 -1.80 -9.33
CA PRO A 119 -16.48 -0.42 -9.27
C PRO A 119 -16.47 0.17 -7.86
N TYR A 120 -16.68 -0.65 -6.83
CA TYR A 120 -16.60 -0.19 -5.44
C TYR A 120 -15.19 0.27 -5.07
N GLU A 121 -14.17 -0.52 -5.41
CA GLU A 121 -12.78 -0.14 -5.15
C GLU A 121 -12.38 1.12 -5.91
N ALA A 122 -12.75 1.22 -7.18
CA ALA A 122 -12.46 2.39 -8.00
C ALA A 122 -13.11 3.67 -7.43
N ALA A 123 -14.38 3.59 -7.02
CA ALA A 123 -15.08 4.71 -6.40
C ALA A 123 -14.43 5.12 -5.07
N PHE A 124 -14.09 4.14 -4.22
CA PHE A 124 -13.42 4.38 -2.95
C PHE A 124 -12.08 5.10 -3.15
N PHE A 125 -11.20 4.56 -3.98
CA PHE A 125 -9.89 5.18 -4.20
C PHE A 125 -9.97 6.55 -4.86
N ARG A 126 -10.96 6.77 -5.73
CA ARG A 126 -11.20 8.09 -6.34
C ARG A 126 -11.64 9.13 -5.30
N GLU A 127 -12.50 8.75 -4.36
CA GLU A 127 -12.94 9.61 -3.26
C GLU A 127 -11.75 10.10 -2.41
N TYR A 128 -10.76 9.23 -2.21
CA TYR A 128 -9.54 9.56 -1.45
C TYR A 128 -8.37 10.06 -2.31
N GLY A 129 -8.62 10.42 -3.58
CA GLY A 129 -7.63 11.01 -4.48
C GLY A 129 -6.49 10.07 -4.87
N VAL A 130 -6.71 8.75 -4.78
CA VAL A 130 -5.73 7.74 -5.21
C VAL A 130 -5.92 7.47 -6.70
N THR A 131 -4.86 7.58 -7.47
CA THR A 131 -4.87 7.29 -8.92
C THR A 131 -4.19 5.97 -9.26
N THR A 132 -3.13 5.66 -8.55
CA THR A 132 -2.36 4.42 -8.65
C THR A 132 -2.01 3.92 -7.25
N LEU A 133 -1.86 2.62 -7.09
CA LEU A 133 -1.57 2.04 -5.79
C LEU A 133 -0.79 0.72 -5.92
N LEU A 134 0.16 0.53 -5.03
CA LEU A 134 0.82 -0.74 -4.76
C LEU A 134 0.64 -1.08 -3.29
N ALA A 135 0.02 -2.22 -3.00
CA ALA A 135 -0.04 -2.77 -1.66
C ALA A 135 0.73 -4.11 -1.62
N ALA A 136 1.67 -4.23 -0.71
CA ALA A 136 2.42 -5.44 -0.43
C ALA A 136 2.05 -5.99 0.96
N PRO A 137 2.03 -7.33 1.14
CA PRO A 137 1.80 -7.98 2.42
C PRO A 137 2.96 -7.80 3.37
#